data_4c0329ba8ebd5b50e708a20003272d6e
#
_entry.id   4c0329ba8ebd5b50e708a20003272d6e
#
_cell.length_a   1.000
_cell.length_b   1.000
_cell.length_c   1.000
_cell.angle_alpha   90.00
_cell.angle_beta   90.00
_cell.angle_gamma   90.00
#
_symmetry.space_group_name_H-M   'P 1'
#
loop_
_entity.id
_entity.type
_entity.pdbx_description
1 polymer ?
#
loop_
_entity_poly.entity_id
_entity_poly.type
_entity_poly.pdbx_seq_one_letter_code
_entity_poly.pdbx_strand_id
1 'polypeptide(L)'
;MTTNEELFTRALGVIPGGVDSPVRAYGSVGGVPPFITSAKGAYVKDATGREYVDLVCSWGPALLGHSHPAVIEAVQKAAAKGLSFGAPTEAEVELAELIRGRVSAAERVRFVSTGTEATMTAMRLARGATGRDLIVKFAGCYHGHSDGLLAAAGSGVATGGLPGSAGVPAAVSAQTIVLPYHDEVALEECFATRGQEIAAVICAMPG
;
A
#
# COMPACT_ATOMS: atom_id res chain seq x y z
N MET A 1 15.03 27.82 -13.70
CA MET A 1 14.30 26.55 -13.42
C MET A 1 14.47 26.28 -11.93
N THR A 2 13.41 25.86 -11.26
CA THR A 2 13.46 25.50 -9.84
C THR A 2 14.24 24.20 -9.67
N THR A 3 15.18 24.14 -8.73
CA THR A 3 15.99 22.94 -8.48
C THR A 3 15.28 21.95 -7.56
N ASN A 4 15.76 20.70 -7.49
CA ASN A 4 15.26 19.71 -6.53
C ASN A 4 15.49 20.16 -5.09
N GLU A 5 16.63 20.82 -4.80
CA GLU A 5 16.99 21.36 -3.49
C GLU A 5 16.04 22.48 -3.06
N GLU A 6 15.72 23.41 -3.96
CA GLU A 6 14.76 24.49 -3.70
C GLU A 6 13.37 23.94 -3.42
N LEU A 7 12.93 22.94 -4.19
CA LEU A 7 11.64 22.27 -3.97
C LEU A 7 11.61 21.51 -2.66
N PHE A 8 12.67 20.78 -2.32
CA PHE A 8 12.73 20.04 -1.06
C PHE A 8 12.76 20.98 0.17
N THR A 9 13.50 22.08 0.07
CA THR A 9 13.51 23.11 1.13
C THR A 9 12.12 23.70 1.36
N ARG A 10 11.39 24.00 0.28
CA ARG A 10 9.99 24.47 0.37
C ARG A 10 9.07 23.40 0.95
N ALA A 11 9.24 22.15 0.51
CA ALA A 11 8.43 21.01 0.97
C ALA A 11 8.61 20.78 2.49
N LEU A 12 9.84 20.86 3.00
CA LEU A 12 10.12 20.76 4.44
C LEU A 12 9.39 21.81 5.28
N GLY A 13 9.08 22.97 4.71
CA GLY A 13 8.32 24.02 5.39
C GLY A 13 6.81 23.77 5.49
N VAL A 14 6.25 22.85 4.70
CA VAL A 14 4.79 22.66 4.57
C VAL A 14 4.33 21.18 4.61
N ILE A 15 5.25 20.24 4.44
CA ILE A 15 4.96 18.79 4.47
C ILE A 15 5.88 18.15 5.50
N PRO A 16 5.37 17.38 6.47
CA PRO A 16 6.22 16.67 7.44
C PRO A 16 7.27 15.78 6.75
N GLY A 17 8.55 16.06 7.00
CA GLY A 17 9.67 15.37 6.34
C GLY A 17 9.85 15.71 4.86
N GLY A 18 9.12 16.70 4.32
CA GLY A 18 9.20 17.17 2.93
C GLY A 18 8.58 16.24 1.88
N VAL A 19 7.91 15.18 2.31
CA VAL A 19 7.31 14.16 1.42
C VAL A 19 6.04 13.55 2.05
N ASP A 20 5.08 13.12 1.24
CA ASP A 20 3.86 12.45 1.68
C ASP A 20 4.06 10.94 1.99
N SER A 21 5.25 10.41 1.72
CA SER A 21 5.62 9.05 2.09
C SER A 21 7.09 9.01 2.52
N PRO A 22 7.40 8.55 3.76
CA PRO A 22 8.75 8.63 4.34
C PRO A 22 9.86 8.04 3.47
N VAL A 23 9.59 6.98 2.72
CA VAL A 23 10.56 6.34 1.82
C VAL A 23 11.05 7.28 0.72
N ARG A 24 10.26 8.28 0.34
CA ARG A 24 10.61 9.25 -0.72
C ARG A 24 11.57 10.33 -0.25
N ALA A 25 11.78 10.48 1.07
CA ALA A 25 12.68 11.50 1.64
C ALA A 25 14.16 11.14 1.55
N TYR A 26 14.52 9.95 1.10
CA TYR A 26 15.90 9.46 1.04
C TYR A 26 16.63 9.42 2.38
N GLY A 27 15.89 9.41 3.50
CA GLY A 27 16.45 9.47 4.85
C GLY A 27 17.45 8.36 5.17
N SER A 28 17.28 7.16 4.58
CA SER A 28 18.18 6.03 4.78
C SER A 28 19.40 6.01 3.84
N VAL A 29 19.32 6.71 2.71
CA VAL A 29 20.37 6.71 1.67
C VAL A 29 21.06 8.06 1.51
N GLY A 30 20.48 9.11 2.08
CA GLY A 30 20.98 10.48 1.99
C GLY A 30 20.73 11.14 0.63
N GLY A 31 21.02 12.43 0.56
CA GLY A 31 20.82 13.25 -0.63
C GLY A 31 19.46 13.93 -0.68
N VAL A 32 19.18 14.58 -1.80
CA VAL A 32 17.91 15.28 -2.07
C VAL A 32 17.08 14.44 -3.04
N PRO A 33 15.80 14.17 -2.73
CA PRO A 33 14.96 13.41 -3.63
C PRO A 33 14.67 14.19 -4.92
N PRO A 34 14.64 13.53 -6.10
CA PRO A 34 14.24 14.18 -7.33
C PRO A 34 12.73 14.49 -7.31
N PHE A 35 12.37 15.71 -7.67
CA PHE A 35 10.98 16.12 -7.85
C PHE A 35 10.58 15.89 -9.31
N ILE A 36 9.79 14.85 -9.54
CA ILE A 36 9.42 14.43 -10.90
C ILE A 36 8.36 15.36 -11.47
N THR A 37 8.61 15.85 -12.69
CA THR A 37 7.74 16.78 -13.41
C THR A 37 7.01 16.14 -14.59
N SER A 38 7.56 15.06 -15.14
CA SER A 38 6.94 14.30 -16.23
C SER A 38 7.48 12.90 -16.31
N ALA A 39 6.69 12.01 -16.93
CA ALA A 39 7.11 10.64 -17.16
C ALA A 39 6.50 10.08 -18.45
N LYS A 40 7.24 9.23 -19.17
CA LYS A 40 6.77 8.58 -20.40
C LYS A 40 7.47 7.24 -20.60
N GLY A 41 6.71 6.18 -20.86
CA GLY A 41 7.25 4.84 -21.01
C GLY A 41 8.03 4.42 -19.75
N ALA A 42 9.28 4.06 -19.89
CA ALA A 42 10.18 3.65 -18.80
C ALA A 42 10.96 4.82 -18.17
N TYR A 43 10.68 6.06 -18.52
CA TYR A 43 11.50 7.21 -18.11
C TYR A 43 10.71 8.22 -17.31
N VAL A 44 11.36 8.81 -16.30
CA VAL A 44 10.87 9.94 -15.51
C VAL A 44 11.85 11.12 -15.65
N LYS A 45 11.35 12.34 -15.60
CA LYS A 45 12.14 13.56 -15.69
C LYS A 45 11.90 14.43 -14.46
N ASP A 46 12.97 14.89 -13.82
CA ASP A 46 12.90 15.76 -12.65
C ASP A 46 12.78 17.26 -12.99
N ALA A 47 12.67 18.08 -11.95
CA ALA A 47 12.53 19.53 -12.04
C ALA A 47 13.74 20.23 -12.69
N THR A 48 14.92 19.61 -12.70
CA THR A 48 16.13 20.12 -13.35
C THR A 48 16.20 19.74 -14.83
N GLY A 49 15.26 18.88 -15.27
CA GLY A 49 15.23 18.34 -16.63
C GLY A 49 16.05 17.06 -16.83
N ARG A 50 16.67 16.55 -15.77
CA ARG A 50 17.41 15.27 -15.82
C ARG A 50 16.44 14.11 -15.96
N GLU A 51 16.79 13.17 -16.83
CA GLU A 51 16.00 11.96 -17.10
C GLU A 51 16.60 10.74 -16.41
N TYR A 52 15.73 9.87 -15.92
CA TYR A 52 16.09 8.62 -15.24
C TYR A 52 15.26 7.47 -15.79
N VAL A 53 15.83 6.27 -15.82
CA VAL A 53 15.05 5.05 -15.99
C VAL A 53 14.30 4.78 -14.68
N ASP A 54 12.99 4.61 -14.77
CA ASP A 54 12.16 4.30 -13.60
C ASP A 54 12.18 2.79 -13.31
N LEU A 55 12.93 2.41 -12.29
CA LEU A 55 12.98 1.04 -11.76
C LEU A 55 11.98 0.84 -10.59
N VAL A 56 11.24 1.88 -10.20
CA VAL A 56 10.26 1.83 -9.10
C VAL A 56 8.86 1.46 -9.61
N CYS A 57 8.53 1.86 -10.85
CA CYS A 57 7.24 1.56 -11.50
C CYS A 57 6.02 1.91 -10.63
N SER A 58 6.08 3.04 -9.91
CA SER A 58 5.04 3.48 -8.94
C SER A 58 4.69 2.42 -7.89
N TRP A 59 5.64 1.57 -7.51
CA TRP A 59 5.46 0.44 -6.59
C TRP A 59 4.48 -0.62 -7.11
N GLY A 60 4.51 -0.86 -8.45
CA GLY A 60 3.73 -1.88 -9.13
C GLY A 60 2.66 -1.40 -10.12
N PRO A 61 1.92 -0.29 -9.91
CA PRO A 61 0.85 0.12 -10.83
C PRO A 61 1.28 0.44 -12.27
N ALA A 62 2.52 0.85 -12.50
CA ALA A 62 2.99 1.30 -13.83
C ALA A 62 3.38 0.15 -14.78
N LEU A 63 2.59 -0.92 -14.85
CA LEU A 63 2.85 -2.11 -15.69
C LEU A 63 2.98 -1.79 -17.19
N LEU A 64 2.25 -0.79 -17.69
CA LEU A 64 2.29 -0.36 -19.08
C LEU A 64 3.30 0.77 -19.32
N GLY A 65 4.09 1.12 -18.30
CA GLY A 65 4.91 2.33 -18.29
C GLY A 65 4.07 3.58 -18.08
N HIS A 66 4.76 4.72 -18.01
CA HIS A 66 4.15 6.03 -17.80
C HIS A 66 3.46 6.56 -19.04
N SER A 67 2.34 7.24 -18.83
CA SER A 67 1.61 8.00 -19.88
C SER A 67 1.29 7.15 -21.12
N HIS A 68 0.86 5.88 -20.92
CA HIS A 68 0.46 5.03 -22.04
C HIS A 68 -0.70 5.67 -22.82
N PRO A 69 -0.60 5.86 -24.15
CA PRO A 69 -1.54 6.66 -24.93
C PRO A 69 -3.00 6.25 -24.76
N ALA A 70 -3.30 4.95 -24.83
CA ALA A 70 -4.67 4.45 -24.68
C ALA A 70 -5.23 4.70 -23.29
N VAL A 71 -4.39 4.64 -22.24
CA VAL A 71 -4.81 4.93 -20.85
C VAL A 71 -5.10 6.43 -20.70
N ILE A 72 -4.22 7.28 -21.20
CA ILE A 72 -4.42 8.75 -21.15
C ILE A 72 -5.71 9.14 -21.89
N GLU A 73 -5.94 8.60 -23.10
CA GLU A 73 -7.16 8.86 -23.85
C GLU A 73 -8.42 8.42 -23.09
N ALA A 74 -8.41 7.22 -22.49
CA ALA A 74 -9.53 6.73 -21.71
C ALA A 74 -9.81 7.60 -20.47
N VAL A 75 -8.75 8.02 -19.76
CA VAL A 75 -8.86 8.91 -18.60
C VAL A 75 -9.43 10.28 -19.01
N GLN A 76 -8.95 10.87 -20.09
CA GLN A 76 -9.46 12.16 -20.60
C GLN A 76 -10.94 12.06 -20.98
N LYS A 77 -11.36 11.02 -21.66
CA LYS A 77 -12.76 10.78 -22.01
C LYS A 77 -13.65 10.60 -20.76
N ALA A 78 -13.18 9.87 -19.77
CA ALA A 78 -13.90 9.68 -18.52
C ALA A 78 -13.98 10.97 -17.71
N ALA A 79 -12.88 11.70 -17.56
CA ALA A 79 -12.81 12.96 -16.83
C ALA A 79 -13.75 14.04 -17.41
N ALA A 80 -13.92 14.08 -18.74
CA ALA A 80 -14.84 14.99 -19.38
C ALA A 80 -16.33 14.77 -19.03
N LYS A 81 -16.68 13.57 -18.52
CA LYS A 81 -18.05 13.25 -18.04
C LYS A 81 -18.26 13.60 -16.57
N GLY A 82 -17.19 13.86 -15.81
CA GLY A 82 -17.18 14.13 -14.38
C GLY A 82 -16.23 13.21 -13.62
N LEU A 83 -15.74 13.68 -12.49
CA LEU A 83 -14.73 12.98 -11.69
C LEU A 83 -15.30 12.28 -10.44
N SER A 84 -16.50 12.71 -9.99
CA SER A 84 -17.16 12.13 -8.80
C SER A 84 -18.64 12.47 -8.84
N PHE A 85 -19.48 11.45 -8.64
CA PHE A 85 -20.93 11.61 -8.78
C PHE A 85 -21.71 11.41 -7.46
N GLY A 86 -21.10 10.84 -6.44
CA GLY A 86 -21.81 10.44 -5.22
C GLY A 86 -22.91 9.39 -5.48
N ALA A 87 -22.81 8.67 -6.60
CA ALA A 87 -23.77 7.68 -7.09
C ALA A 87 -23.00 6.54 -7.81
N PRO A 88 -23.58 5.34 -7.93
CA PRO A 88 -22.96 4.24 -8.68
C PRO A 88 -22.83 4.58 -10.17
N THR A 89 -21.83 3.99 -10.82
CA THR A 89 -21.53 4.17 -12.24
C THR A 89 -21.47 2.85 -12.98
N GLU A 90 -21.76 2.88 -14.28
CA GLU A 90 -21.66 1.70 -15.17
C GLU A 90 -20.22 1.16 -15.18
N ALA A 91 -19.20 2.04 -15.20
CA ALA A 91 -17.79 1.66 -15.22
C ALA A 91 -17.36 0.82 -14.00
N GLU A 92 -17.96 1.02 -12.83
CA GLU A 92 -17.72 0.19 -11.64
C GLU A 92 -18.21 -1.24 -11.87
N VAL A 93 -19.38 -1.40 -12.49
CA VAL A 93 -19.96 -2.71 -12.80
C VAL A 93 -19.09 -3.42 -13.82
N GLU A 94 -18.74 -2.77 -14.93
CA GLU A 94 -17.89 -3.31 -15.99
C GLU A 94 -16.52 -3.77 -15.44
N LEU A 95 -15.90 -2.95 -14.59
CA LEU A 95 -14.61 -3.30 -13.98
C LEU A 95 -14.75 -4.51 -13.02
N ALA A 96 -15.82 -4.57 -12.23
CA ALA A 96 -16.07 -5.70 -11.33
C ALA A 96 -16.30 -7.00 -12.12
N GLU A 97 -17.05 -6.96 -13.22
CA GLU A 97 -17.27 -8.11 -14.11
C GLU A 97 -15.96 -8.57 -14.76
N LEU A 98 -15.13 -7.64 -15.19
CA LEU A 98 -13.82 -7.92 -15.77
C LEU A 98 -12.88 -8.62 -14.78
N ILE A 99 -12.87 -8.19 -13.50
CA ILE A 99 -12.08 -8.83 -12.44
C ILE A 99 -12.62 -10.24 -12.17
N ARG A 100 -13.92 -10.40 -12.01
CA ARG A 100 -14.55 -11.72 -11.80
C ARG A 100 -14.22 -12.70 -12.92
N GLY A 101 -14.18 -12.22 -14.15
CA GLY A 101 -13.83 -13.06 -15.30
C GLY A 101 -12.38 -13.53 -15.33
N ARG A 102 -11.48 -12.88 -14.59
CA ARG A 102 -10.05 -13.19 -14.55
C ARG A 102 -9.60 -13.86 -13.25
N VAL A 103 -10.28 -13.59 -12.15
CA VAL A 103 -9.94 -14.09 -10.81
C VAL A 103 -11.07 -14.97 -10.32
N SER A 104 -10.93 -16.27 -10.44
CA SER A 104 -11.97 -17.25 -10.13
C SER A 104 -12.49 -17.20 -8.68
N ALA A 105 -11.63 -16.79 -7.73
CA ALA A 105 -12.01 -16.63 -6.32
C ALA A 105 -12.77 -15.34 -6.05
N ALA A 106 -12.83 -14.39 -6.99
CA ALA A 106 -13.49 -13.10 -6.81
C ALA A 106 -14.98 -13.19 -7.18
N GLU A 107 -15.81 -13.77 -6.33
CA GLU A 107 -17.25 -13.84 -6.55
C GLU A 107 -17.92 -12.45 -6.52
N ARG A 108 -17.44 -11.58 -5.65
CA ARG A 108 -17.87 -10.18 -5.51
C ARG A 108 -16.68 -9.27 -5.32
N VAL A 109 -16.76 -8.07 -5.85
CA VAL A 109 -15.68 -7.07 -5.82
C VAL A 109 -16.19 -5.81 -5.14
N ARG A 110 -15.37 -5.25 -4.26
CA ARG A 110 -15.57 -3.92 -3.69
C ARG A 110 -14.35 -3.06 -3.99
N PHE A 111 -14.57 -1.91 -4.61
CA PHE A 111 -13.53 -0.93 -4.87
C PHE A 111 -13.33 -0.01 -3.66
N VAL A 112 -12.09 0.37 -3.44
CA VAL A 112 -11.65 1.36 -2.44
C VAL A 112 -10.55 2.21 -3.07
N SER A 113 -10.20 3.33 -2.43
CA SER A 113 -9.27 4.29 -3.01
C SER A 113 -7.80 3.96 -2.77
N THR A 114 -7.48 3.12 -1.78
CA THR A 114 -6.09 2.81 -1.41
C THR A 114 -5.90 1.36 -0.98
N GLY A 115 -4.66 0.87 -1.03
CA GLY A 115 -4.30 -0.43 -0.48
C GLY A 115 -4.54 -0.54 1.04
N THR A 116 -4.35 0.56 1.79
CA THR A 116 -4.69 0.62 3.22
C THR A 116 -6.18 0.38 3.46
N GLU A 117 -7.04 0.99 2.68
CA GLU A 117 -8.50 0.77 2.78
C GLU A 117 -8.87 -0.67 2.41
N ALA A 118 -8.22 -1.24 1.41
CA ALA A 118 -8.44 -2.63 1.00
C ALA A 118 -8.08 -3.60 2.13
N THR A 119 -6.87 -3.49 2.68
CA THR A 119 -6.41 -4.37 3.77
C THR A 119 -7.21 -4.16 5.06
N MET A 120 -7.52 -2.91 5.43
CA MET A 120 -8.40 -2.60 6.56
C MET A 120 -9.78 -3.23 6.40
N THR A 121 -10.35 -3.16 5.20
CA THR A 121 -11.66 -3.76 4.92
C THR A 121 -11.60 -5.28 4.94
N ALA A 122 -10.54 -5.88 4.38
CA ALA A 122 -10.33 -7.32 4.38
C ALA A 122 -10.21 -7.88 5.82
N MET A 123 -9.45 -7.22 6.69
CA MET A 123 -9.34 -7.62 8.10
C MET A 123 -10.69 -7.53 8.83
N ARG A 124 -11.44 -6.45 8.60
CA ARG A 124 -12.77 -6.29 9.20
C ARG A 124 -13.72 -7.37 8.72
N LEU A 125 -13.67 -7.71 7.42
CA LEU A 125 -14.46 -8.78 6.84
C LEU A 125 -14.09 -10.13 7.45
N ALA A 126 -12.80 -10.45 7.56
CA ALA A 126 -12.33 -11.70 8.17
C ALA A 126 -12.80 -11.85 9.62
N ARG A 127 -12.66 -10.80 10.43
CA ARG A 127 -13.17 -10.79 11.82
C ARG A 127 -14.68 -10.97 11.88
N GLY A 128 -15.43 -10.24 11.05
CA GLY A 128 -16.89 -10.34 11.00
C GLY A 128 -17.39 -11.70 10.55
N ALA A 129 -16.71 -12.36 9.62
CA ALA A 129 -17.08 -13.68 9.11
C ALA A 129 -16.74 -14.83 10.06
N THR A 130 -15.67 -14.69 10.86
CA THR A 130 -15.18 -15.75 11.73
C THR A 130 -15.60 -15.58 13.20
N GLY A 131 -15.95 -14.36 13.60
CA GLY A 131 -16.16 -14.01 15.02
C GLY A 131 -14.86 -14.00 15.82
N ARG A 132 -13.69 -13.92 15.17
CA ARG A 132 -12.35 -13.99 15.78
C ARG A 132 -11.63 -12.64 15.62
N ASP A 133 -10.73 -12.31 16.54
CA ASP A 133 -10.10 -11.00 16.60
C ASP A 133 -8.68 -10.94 16.04
N LEU A 134 -7.92 -12.03 16.13
CA LEU A 134 -6.50 -12.01 15.81
C LEU A 134 -6.23 -12.07 14.31
N ILE A 135 -5.23 -11.29 13.90
CA ILE A 135 -4.66 -11.35 12.55
C ILE A 135 -3.19 -11.76 12.66
N VAL A 136 -2.77 -12.70 11.82
CA VAL A 136 -1.36 -13.04 11.67
C VAL A 136 -0.81 -12.26 10.48
N LYS A 137 0.37 -11.66 10.64
CA LYS A 137 1.19 -11.08 9.57
C LYS A 137 2.64 -11.50 9.71
N PHE A 138 3.45 -11.23 8.70
CA PHE A 138 4.88 -11.54 8.74
C PHE A 138 5.73 -10.28 8.92
N ALA A 139 6.84 -10.43 9.65
CA ALA A 139 7.79 -9.36 9.89
C ALA A 139 8.34 -8.80 8.57
N GLY A 140 8.52 -7.48 8.51
CA GLY A 140 9.01 -6.80 7.31
C GLY A 140 7.97 -6.57 6.20
N CYS A 141 6.81 -7.25 6.24
CA CYS A 141 5.75 -7.05 5.26
C CYS A 141 4.94 -5.79 5.55
N TYR A 142 4.78 -4.93 4.53
CA TYR A 142 3.95 -3.73 4.60
C TYR A 142 2.56 -4.01 4.02
N HIS A 143 1.53 -3.64 4.77
CA HIS A 143 0.13 -3.86 4.40
C HIS A 143 -0.73 -2.59 4.53
N GLY A 144 -0.16 -1.43 4.27
CA GLY A 144 -0.81 -0.16 4.53
C GLY A 144 -0.60 0.33 5.97
N HIS A 145 -1.21 1.46 6.31
CA HIS A 145 -0.94 2.16 7.57
C HIS A 145 -2.13 2.17 8.54
N SER A 146 -3.01 1.17 8.47
CA SER A 146 -3.98 0.97 9.56
C SER A 146 -3.27 0.48 10.82
N ASP A 147 -3.66 0.99 11.99
CA ASP A 147 -2.99 0.75 13.27
C ASP A 147 -2.65 -0.72 13.53
N GLY A 148 -3.61 -1.62 13.30
CA GLY A 148 -3.40 -3.06 13.51
C GLY A 148 -2.32 -3.68 12.61
N LEU A 149 -1.98 -3.07 11.48
CA LEU A 149 -0.97 -3.58 10.54
C LEU A 149 0.40 -2.90 10.69
N LEU A 150 0.50 -1.86 11.52
CA LEU A 150 1.77 -1.22 11.85
C LEU A 150 2.56 -1.95 12.94
N ALA A 151 2.01 -3.01 13.55
CA ALA A 151 2.74 -3.86 14.47
C ALA A 151 3.96 -4.47 13.76
N ALA A 152 5.17 -4.25 14.29
CA ALA A 152 6.45 -4.74 13.77
C ALA A 152 6.60 -4.65 12.25
N ALA A 153 6.15 -3.56 11.63
CA ALA A 153 6.28 -3.31 10.19
C ALA A 153 7.74 -3.00 9.75
N GLY A 154 8.68 -2.90 10.67
CA GLY A 154 10.10 -2.67 10.42
C GLY A 154 10.96 -3.68 11.18
N SER A 155 12.05 -4.12 10.56
CA SER A 155 13.06 -5.10 10.96
C SER A 155 13.10 -5.52 12.45
N GLY A 156 12.86 -6.79 12.72
CA GLY A 156 13.71 -7.52 13.66
C GLY A 156 13.33 -7.51 15.14
N VAL A 157 12.04 -7.39 15.53
CA VAL A 157 11.65 -7.83 16.87
C VAL A 157 10.35 -8.63 16.79
N ALA A 158 10.48 -9.92 16.59
CA ALA A 158 9.45 -10.86 16.94
C ALA A 158 9.33 -10.84 18.46
N THR A 159 8.20 -10.42 18.96
CA THR A 159 7.56 -10.90 20.20
C THR A 159 6.51 -9.89 20.66
N GLY A 160 5.27 -10.29 20.61
CA GLY A 160 4.21 -9.67 21.39
C GLY A 160 3.80 -8.25 20.96
N GLY A 161 3.32 -8.06 19.73
CA GLY A 161 2.39 -6.96 19.40
C GLY A 161 2.82 -5.54 19.79
N LEU A 162 4.12 -5.25 19.87
CA LEU A 162 4.58 -3.88 20.14
C LEU A 162 4.28 -2.98 18.94
N PRO A 163 3.74 -1.78 19.17
CA PRO A 163 3.48 -0.85 18.09
C PRO A 163 4.79 -0.47 17.40
N GLY A 164 4.89 -0.75 16.11
CA GLY A 164 6.02 -0.33 15.26
C GLY A 164 5.98 1.16 14.92
N SER A 165 4.93 1.88 15.32
CA SER A 165 4.74 3.29 15.04
C SER A 165 4.23 4.03 16.28
N ALA A 166 4.80 5.21 16.53
CA ALA A 166 4.34 6.08 17.60
C ALA A 166 2.86 6.45 17.40
N GLY A 167 2.09 6.42 18.49
CA GLY A 167 0.66 6.74 18.47
C GLY A 167 -0.28 5.53 18.23
N VAL A 168 0.24 4.36 17.90
CA VAL A 168 -0.59 3.14 17.85
C VAL A 168 -0.84 2.62 19.26
N PRO A 169 -2.12 2.49 19.69
CA PRO A 169 -2.42 1.96 21.01
C PRO A 169 -1.98 0.49 21.16
N ALA A 170 -1.41 0.15 22.32
CA ALA A 170 -0.97 -1.22 22.62
C ALA A 170 -2.10 -2.25 22.46
N ALA A 171 -3.33 -1.90 22.86
CA ALA A 171 -4.50 -2.76 22.71
C ALA A 171 -4.84 -3.10 21.25
N VAL A 172 -4.54 -2.19 20.31
CA VAL A 172 -4.76 -2.42 18.87
C VAL A 172 -3.65 -3.31 18.32
N SER A 173 -2.40 -3.02 18.64
CA SER A 173 -1.26 -3.83 18.19
C SER A 173 -1.26 -5.25 18.76
N ALA A 174 -1.79 -5.47 19.97
CA ALA A 174 -1.93 -6.78 20.59
C ALA A 174 -2.86 -7.75 19.84
N GLN A 175 -3.72 -7.23 18.94
CA GLN A 175 -4.58 -8.05 18.09
C GLN A 175 -3.88 -8.57 16.83
N THR A 176 -2.60 -8.23 16.65
CA THR A 176 -1.81 -8.67 15.50
C THR A 176 -0.62 -9.49 15.98
N ILE A 177 -0.59 -10.75 15.55
CA ILE A 177 0.56 -11.65 15.76
C ILE A 177 1.53 -11.43 14.60
N VAL A 178 2.80 -11.17 14.92
CA VAL A 178 3.84 -11.00 13.92
C VAL A 178 4.79 -12.18 13.98
N LEU A 179 4.89 -12.92 12.89
CA LEU A 179 5.77 -14.08 12.75
C LEU A 179 6.95 -13.77 11.83
N PRO A 180 8.08 -14.45 11.99
CA PRO A 180 9.15 -14.39 11.01
C PRO A 180 8.66 -14.90 9.64
N TYR A 181 9.14 -14.28 8.55
CA TYR A 181 8.83 -14.75 7.21
C TYR A 181 9.58 -16.06 6.93
N HIS A 182 8.97 -17.04 6.25
CA HIS A 182 9.50 -18.39 5.99
C HIS A 182 9.78 -19.24 7.24
N ASP A 183 9.22 -18.94 8.38
CA ASP A 183 9.31 -19.78 9.58
C ASP A 183 8.02 -20.63 9.71
N GLU A 184 8.05 -21.82 9.11
CA GLU A 184 6.93 -22.75 9.12
C GLU A 184 6.66 -23.28 10.55
N VAL A 185 7.72 -23.48 11.34
CA VAL A 185 7.61 -23.95 12.71
C VAL A 185 6.85 -22.94 13.58
N ALA A 186 7.25 -21.66 13.50
CA ALA A 186 6.56 -20.59 14.23
C ALA A 186 5.09 -20.46 13.80
N LEU A 187 4.80 -20.66 12.51
CA LEU A 187 3.44 -20.63 11.99
C LEU A 187 2.61 -21.81 12.54
N GLU A 188 3.14 -23.02 12.50
CA GLU A 188 2.48 -24.21 13.03
C GLU A 188 2.21 -24.10 14.53
N GLU A 189 3.19 -23.67 15.33
CA GLU A 189 3.03 -23.43 16.77
C GLU A 189 1.98 -22.36 17.06
N CYS A 190 1.95 -21.28 16.30
CA CYS A 190 0.96 -20.22 16.43
C CYS A 190 -0.46 -20.78 16.21
N PHE A 191 -0.66 -21.56 15.16
CA PHE A 191 -1.97 -22.17 14.90
C PHE A 191 -2.32 -23.28 15.89
N ALA A 192 -1.37 -24.08 16.35
CA ALA A 192 -1.60 -25.10 17.35
C ALA A 192 -2.08 -24.50 18.69
N THR A 193 -1.54 -23.33 19.06
CA THR A 193 -1.83 -22.71 20.35
C THR A 193 -2.98 -21.70 20.29
N ARG A 194 -3.13 -20.94 19.21
CA ARG A 194 -4.06 -19.80 19.08
C ARG A 194 -4.97 -19.85 17.85
N GLY A 195 -4.96 -20.94 17.08
CA GLY A 195 -5.70 -21.05 15.82
C GLY A 195 -7.18 -20.73 15.92
N GLN A 196 -7.81 -21.00 17.06
CA GLN A 196 -9.24 -20.71 17.30
C GLN A 196 -9.53 -19.21 17.49
N GLU A 197 -8.51 -18.39 17.74
CA GLU A 197 -8.64 -16.94 17.89
C GLU A 197 -8.29 -16.18 16.59
N ILE A 198 -7.65 -16.84 15.63
CA ILE A 198 -7.13 -16.23 14.39
C ILE A 198 -8.25 -16.10 13.37
N ALA A 199 -8.54 -14.87 12.97
CA ALA A 199 -9.50 -14.52 11.91
C ALA A 199 -8.90 -14.69 10.51
N ALA A 200 -7.65 -14.30 10.31
CA ALA A 200 -6.97 -14.40 9.03
C ALA A 200 -5.44 -14.30 9.16
N VAL A 201 -4.77 -14.77 8.12
CA VAL A 201 -3.36 -14.48 7.84
C VAL A 201 -3.29 -13.48 6.69
N ILE A 202 -2.50 -12.42 6.84
CA ILE A 202 -2.19 -11.49 5.75
C ILE A 202 -0.72 -11.62 5.39
N CYS A 203 -0.46 -11.87 4.11
CA CYS A 203 0.91 -11.91 3.59
C CYS A 203 1.01 -11.04 2.31
N ALA A 204 2.19 -10.49 2.08
CA ALA A 204 2.56 -9.93 0.80
C ALA A 204 3.62 -10.84 0.19
N MET A 205 3.53 -11.08 -1.09
CA MET A 205 4.65 -11.67 -1.80
C MET A 205 5.80 -10.65 -1.76
N PRO A 206 7.00 -11.02 -1.30
CA PRO A 206 8.14 -10.15 -1.48
C PRO A 206 8.35 -9.94 -2.97
N GLY A 207 8.51 -8.66 -3.38
CA GLY A 207 8.84 -8.29 -4.75
C GLY A 207 10.28 -8.61 -5.08
#